data_6a07906e5d644e5706949026938dec15
#
_entry.id   6a07906e5d644e5706949026938dec15
#
_cell.length_a   1.000
_cell.length_b   1.000
_cell.length_c   1.000
_cell.angle_alpha   90.00
_cell.angle_beta   90.00
_cell.angle_gamma   90.00
#
_symmetry.space_group_name_H-M   'P 1'
#
loop_
_entity.id
_entity.type
_entity.pdbx_description
1 polymer ?
#
loop_
_entity_poly.entity_id
_entity_poly.type
_entity_poly.pdbx_seq_one_letter_code
_entity_poly.pdbx_strand_id
1 'polypeptide(L)'
;MHSSYANEVRGDSRSNERLEFLGDSVLSIIVSDHLFNRYPQMPEGELTKLRASLVCEKSLCVFARELGLGQNLLLGKGEDKSGGRERDSILADAFEAVLAAIYIDGGMDVAKKHVLRFILPELEHRDDGCFKDYKTVLQEIIQRNPEESVSYILKSESGPDHNKVFEVEVHLNSNVIGTGKGKNKKQAEQMAAKQALELMGTKI
;
A
#
# COMPACT_ATOMS: atom_id res chain seq x y z
N MET A 1 -27.23 3.89 -2.09
CA MET A 1 -27.71 5.25 -1.72
C MET A 1 -27.10 5.65 -0.38
N HIS A 2 -26.75 6.91 -0.23
CA HIS A 2 -26.23 7.48 1.02
C HIS A 2 -27.33 7.66 2.07
N SER A 3 -26.99 7.68 3.36
CA SER A 3 -27.96 7.84 4.47
C SER A 3 -28.77 9.13 4.39
N SER A 4 -28.19 10.23 3.89
CA SER A 4 -28.90 11.48 3.68
C SER A 4 -30.11 11.34 2.72
N TYR A 5 -29.95 10.53 1.66
CA TYR A 5 -31.04 10.23 0.73
C TYR A 5 -32.10 9.32 1.38
N ALA A 6 -31.62 8.25 2.06
CA ALA A 6 -32.50 7.31 2.74
C ALA A 6 -33.41 8.01 3.76
N ASN A 7 -32.92 9.06 4.45
CA ASN A 7 -33.68 9.85 5.42
C ASN A 7 -34.71 10.80 4.78
N GLU A 8 -34.49 11.21 3.52
CA GLU A 8 -35.44 12.07 2.80
C GLU A 8 -36.58 11.29 2.12
N VAL A 9 -36.34 10.02 1.78
CA VAL A 9 -37.30 9.16 1.09
C VAL A 9 -38.22 8.50 2.12
N ARG A 10 -39.52 8.66 1.96
CA ARG A 10 -40.53 7.97 2.80
C ARG A 10 -40.59 6.49 2.40
N GLY A 11 -40.28 5.60 3.32
CA GLY A 11 -40.33 4.13 3.12
C GLY A 11 -39.17 3.41 3.76
N ASP A 12 -39.08 2.08 3.55
CA ASP A 12 -37.98 1.23 4.05
C ASP A 12 -36.75 1.33 3.10
N SER A 13 -36.23 2.53 2.92
CA SER A 13 -35.02 2.75 2.11
C SER A 13 -33.78 2.60 3.00
N ARG A 14 -32.99 1.59 2.72
CA ARG A 14 -31.77 1.29 3.46
C ARG A 14 -30.59 2.04 2.86
N SER A 15 -29.78 2.70 3.73
CA SER A 15 -28.52 3.29 3.31
C SER A 15 -27.47 2.23 2.95
N ASN A 16 -26.35 2.67 2.38
CA ASN A 16 -25.20 1.80 2.07
C ASN A 16 -24.29 1.48 3.28
N GLU A 17 -24.56 2.03 4.46
CA GLU A 17 -23.72 1.87 5.66
C GLU A 17 -23.46 0.40 6.04
N ARG A 18 -24.45 -0.47 5.90
CA ARG A 18 -24.24 -1.90 6.16
C ARG A 18 -23.34 -2.60 5.11
N LEU A 19 -23.40 -2.13 3.87
CA LEU A 19 -22.52 -2.61 2.80
C LEU A 19 -21.10 -2.05 2.99
N GLU A 20 -20.95 -0.80 3.36
CA GLU A 20 -19.69 -0.18 3.75
C GLU A 20 -19.00 -0.99 4.85
N PHE A 21 -19.70 -1.26 5.97
CA PHE A 21 -19.18 -2.08 7.07
C PHE A 21 -18.66 -3.46 6.60
N LEU A 22 -19.40 -4.12 5.72
CA LEU A 22 -18.95 -5.41 5.15
C LEU A 22 -17.78 -5.21 4.18
N GLY A 23 -17.84 -4.15 3.39
CA GLY A 23 -16.83 -3.82 2.38
C GLY A 23 -15.46 -3.53 2.99
N ASP A 24 -15.40 -2.76 4.07
CA ASP A 24 -14.16 -2.52 4.83
C ASP A 24 -13.52 -3.85 5.27
N SER A 25 -14.31 -4.76 5.83
CA SER A 25 -13.82 -6.08 6.26
C SER A 25 -13.30 -6.92 5.08
N VAL A 26 -14.02 -6.95 3.97
CA VAL A 26 -13.63 -7.67 2.74
C VAL A 26 -12.36 -7.05 2.14
N LEU A 27 -12.28 -5.72 2.09
CA LEU A 27 -11.10 -4.99 1.62
C LEU A 27 -9.89 -5.31 2.46
N SER A 28 -10.05 -5.23 3.78
CA SER A 28 -8.98 -5.49 4.75
C SER A 28 -8.42 -6.90 4.64
N ILE A 29 -9.27 -7.94 4.50
CA ILE A 29 -8.79 -9.32 4.34
C ILE A 29 -8.10 -9.55 3.00
N ILE A 30 -8.61 -9.00 1.90
CA ILE A 30 -8.01 -9.14 0.57
C ILE A 30 -6.62 -8.51 0.53
N VAL A 31 -6.49 -7.29 1.04
CA VAL A 31 -5.21 -6.58 1.04
C VAL A 31 -4.23 -7.25 2.00
N SER A 32 -4.68 -7.69 3.18
CA SER A 32 -3.83 -8.41 4.14
C SER A 32 -3.30 -9.73 3.57
N ASP A 33 -4.17 -10.55 2.94
CA ASP A 33 -3.77 -11.80 2.29
C ASP A 33 -2.73 -11.54 1.19
N HIS A 34 -2.96 -10.51 0.38
CA HIS A 34 -2.02 -10.16 -0.69
C HIS A 34 -0.65 -9.71 -0.14
N LEU A 35 -0.62 -8.81 0.84
CA LEU A 35 0.61 -8.31 1.44
C LEU A 35 1.38 -9.41 2.17
N PHE A 36 0.69 -10.27 2.92
CA PHE A 36 1.28 -11.40 3.63
C PHE A 36 2.02 -12.35 2.67
N ASN A 37 1.42 -12.67 1.53
CA ASN A 37 2.03 -13.56 0.54
C ASN A 37 3.14 -12.85 -0.28
N ARG A 38 3.02 -11.55 -0.53
CA ARG A 38 3.99 -10.79 -1.33
C ARG A 38 5.26 -10.45 -0.55
N TYR A 39 5.14 -10.22 0.76
CA TYR A 39 6.23 -9.77 1.61
C TYR A 39 6.45 -10.70 2.82
N PRO A 40 6.89 -11.95 2.60
CA PRO A 40 6.98 -12.98 3.66
C PRO A 40 7.94 -12.64 4.80
N GLN A 41 8.90 -11.74 4.56
CA GLN A 41 9.89 -11.31 5.56
C GLN A 41 9.55 -9.95 6.22
N MET A 42 8.45 -9.31 5.79
CA MET A 42 8.06 -8.01 6.35
C MET A 42 7.44 -8.18 7.75
N PRO A 43 7.95 -7.46 8.77
CA PRO A 43 7.38 -7.50 10.12
C PRO A 43 5.90 -7.06 10.15
N GLU A 44 5.14 -7.61 11.09
CA GLU A 44 3.70 -7.31 11.27
C GLU A 44 3.42 -5.80 11.31
N GLY A 45 4.19 -5.04 12.09
CA GLY A 45 4.00 -3.59 12.20
C GLY A 45 4.20 -2.83 10.88
N GLU A 46 5.07 -3.31 9.98
CA GLU A 46 5.26 -2.73 8.64
C GLU A 46 4.12 -3.15 7.70
N LEU A 47 3.69 -4.42 7.74
CA LEU A 47 2.52 -4.90 6.99
C LEU A 47 1.26 -4.10 7.38
N THR A 48 1.05 -3.85 8.66
CA THR A 48 -0.09 -3.09 9.15
C THR A 48 -0.05 -1.63 8.67
N LYS A 49 1.12 -0.97 8.72
CA LYS A 49 1.29 0.39 8.20
C LYS A 49 1.07 0.46 6.69
N LEU A 50 1.60 -0.51 5.95
CA LEU A 50 1.45 -0.59 4.51
C LEU A 50 -0.02 -0.78 4.14
N ARG A 51 -0.71 -1.75 4.75
CA ARG A 51 -2.15 -1.94 4.57
C ARG A 51 -2.91 -0.64 4.84
N ALA A 52 -2.74 -0.03 6.01
CA ALA A 52 -3.44 1.20 6.38
C ALA A 52 -3.23 2.32 5.36
N SER A 53 -2.05 2.43 4.76
CA SER A 53 -1.76 3.43 3.73
C SER A 53 -2.40 3.15 2.37
N LEU A 54 -2.74 1.89 2.09
CA LEU A 54 -3.39 1.45 0.84
C LEU A 54 -4.92 1.55 0.90
N VAL A 55 -5.49 1.33 2.10
CA VAL A 55 -6.95 1.32 2.30
C VAL A 55 -7.47 2.52 3.10
N CYS A 56 -6.71 3.60 3.17
CA CYS A 56 -7.17 4.84 3.80
C CYS A 56 -8.19 5.59 2.92
N GLU A 57 -8.99 6.43 3.53
CA GLU A 57 -9.98 7.30 2.87
C GLU A 57 -9.40 7.96 1.61
N LYS A 58 -8.19 8.53 1.71
CA LYS A 58 -7.50 9.20 0.60
C LYS A 58 -7.26 8.29 -0.60
N SER A 59 -6.94 7.02 -0.40
CA SER A 59 -6.75 6.07 -1.49
C SER A 59 -8.10 5.63 -2.06
N LEU A 60 -9.05 5.29 -1.20
CA LEU A 60 -10.36 4.80 -1.60
C LEU A 60 -11.16 5.84 -2.39
N CYS A 61 -11.09 7.13 -2.01
CA CYS A 61 -11.77 8.19 -2.76
C CYS A 61 -11.19 8.36 -4.18
N VAL A 62 -9.88 8.12 -4.39
CA VAL A 62 -9.28 8.11 -5.72
C VAL A 62 -9.85 6.95 -6.56
N PHE A 63 -9.93 5.75 -6.01
CA PHE A 63 -10.51 4.59 -6.68
C PHE A 63 -12.01 4.80 -7.00
N ALA A 64 -12.75 5.42 -6.08
CA ALA A 64 -14.14 5.77 -6.29
C ALA A 64 -14.33 6.77 -7.44
N ARG A 65 -13.42 7.75 -7.56
CA ARG A 65 -13.42 8.71 -8.68
C ARG A 65 -13.11 8.04 -10.01
N GLU A 66 -12.16 7.13 -10.05
CA GLU A 66 -11.84 6.35 -11.24
C GLU A 66 -13.04 5.54 -11.73
N LEU A 67 -13.86 5.02 -10.80
CA LEU A 67 -15.10 4.33 -11.12
C LEU A 67 -16.29 5.25 -11.41
N GLY A 68 -16.13 6.57 -11.25
CA GLY A 68 -17.22 7.54 -11.44
C GLY A 68 -18.35 7.39 -10.42
N LEU A 69 -18.08 6.90 -9.20
CA LEU A 69 -19.12 6.58 -8.21
C LEU A 69 -19.90 7.82 -7.78
N GLY A 70 -19.22 8.98 -7.61
CA GLY A 70 -19.87 10.21 -7.16
C GLY A 70 -21.08 10.61 -8.00
N GLN A 71 -21.00 10.44 -9.33
CA GLN A 71 -22.08 10.77 -10.25
C GLN A 71 -23.29 9.84 -10.12
N ASN A 72 -23.05 8.61 -9.64
CA ASN A 72 -24.09 7.57 -9.50
C ASN A 72 -24.67 7.49 -8.08
N LEU A 73 -24.19 8.31 -7.14
CA LEU A 73 -24.70 8.32 -5.77
C LEU A 73 -26.06 8.98 -5.70
N LEU A 74 -26.98 8.36 -4.95
CA LEU A 74 -28.22 8.97 -4.52
C LEU A 74 -27.96 9.69 -3.19
N LEU A 75 -27.95 11.01 -3.21
CA LEU A 75 -27.71 11.89 -2.07
C LEU A 75 -28.97 12.65 -1.73
N GLY A 76 -29.18 12.98 -0.46
CA GLY A 76 -30.19 13.94 -0.05
C GLY A 76 -29.88 15.32 -0.61
N LYS A 77 -30.94 16.16 -0.78
CA LYS A 77 -30.81 17.48 -1.41
C LYS A 77 -29.81 18.41 -0.71
N GLY A 78 -29.73 18.32 0.61
CA GLY A 78 -28.79 19.10 1.41
C GLY A 78 -27.34 18.66 1.14
N GLU A 79 -27.09 17.36 1.18
CA GLU A 79 -25.78 16.78 0.96
C GLU A 79 -25.27 17.01 -0.48
N ASP A 80 -26.17 16.86 -1.45
CA ASP A 80 -25.83 17.08 -2.87
C ASP A 80 -25.45 18.56 -3.12
N LYS A 81 -26.23 19.52 -2.55
CA LYS A 81 -25.91 20.95 -2.67
C LYS A 81 -24.61 21.36 -1.97
N SER A 82 -24.21 20.66 -0.93
CA SER A 82 -22.96 20.91 -0.20
C SER A 82 -21.73 20.25 -0.81
N GLY A 83 -21.84 19.66 -2.00
CA GLY A 83 -20.73 19.02 -2.71
C GLY A 83 -20.46 17.58 -2.27
N GLY A 84 -21.44 16.91 -1.68
CA GLY A 84 -21.29 15.53 -1.17
C GLY A 84 -20.82 14.52 -2.21
N ARG A 85 -21.11 14.75 -3.51
CA ARG A 85 -20.64 13.88 -4.61
C ARG A 85 -19.12 13.82 -4.76
N GLU A 86 -18.42 14.86 -4.32
CA GLU A 86 -16.96 14.98 -4.41
C GLU A 86 -16.28 14.83 -3.05
N ARG A 87 -17.06 14.60 -1.98
CA ARG A 87 -16.52 14.47 -0.63
C ARG A 87 -15.80 13.14 -0.45
N ASP A 88 -14.55 13.20 -0.01
CA ASP A 88 -13.65 12.04 0.07
C ASP A 88 -14.24 10.92 0.92
N SER A 89 -14.79 11.22 2.10
CA SER A 89 -15.40 10.21 2.97
C SER A 89 -16.57 9.49 2.29
N ILE A 90 -17.49 10.23 1.67
CA ILE A 90 -18.67 9.66 0.99
C ILE A 90 -18.23 8.77 -0.20
N LEU A 91 -17.18 9.17 -0.91
CA LEU A 91 -16.63 8.40 -2.01
C LEU A 91 -15.93 7.13 -1.52
N ALA A 92 -15.19 7.20 -0.42
CA ALA A 92 -14.56 6.04 0.20
C ALA A 92 -15.59 5.01 0.67
N ASP A 93 -16.60 5.46 1.42
CA ASP A 93 -17.72 4.62 1.90
C ASP A 93 -18.47 3.97 0.72
N ALA A 94 -18.65 4.72 -0.38
CA ALA A 94 -19.29 4.20 -1.59
C ALA A 94 -18.44 3.11 -2.26
N PHE A 95 -17.11 3.25 -2.28
CA PHE A 95 -16.21 2.23 -2.82
C PHE A 95 -16.30 0.93 -2.02
N GLU A 96 -16.28 1.02 -0.70
CA GLU A 96 -16.44 -0.13 0.18
C GLU A 96 -17.81 -0.80 0.00
N ALA A 97 -18.88 0.01 -0.07
CA ALA A 97 -20.22 -0.53 -0.29
C ALA A 97 -20.36 -1.26 -1.64
N VAL A 98 -19.72 -0.75 -2.70
CA VAL A 98 -19.67 -1.43 -4.02
C VAL A 98 -18.88 -2.72 -3.92
N LEU A 99 -17.75 -2.73 -3.21
CA LEU A 99 -16.96 -3.94 -2.98
C LEU A 99 -17.78 -5.01 -2.26
N ALA A 100 -18.53 -4.63 -1.22
CA ALA A 100 -19.43 -5.56 -0.53
C ALA A 100 -20.49 -6.15 -1.47
N ALA A 101 -21.07 -5.32 -2.34
CA ALA A 101 -22.03 -5.81 -3.33
C ALA A 101 -21.40 -6.82 -4.30
N ILE A 102 -20.18 -6.55 -4.79
CA ILE A 102 -19.41 -7.47 -5.63
C ILE A 102 -19.11 -8.77 -4.88
N TYR A 103 -18.75 -8.68 -3.61
CA TYR A 103 -18.49 -9.86 -2.77
C TYR A 103 -19.73 -10.71 -2.55
N ILE A 104 -20.88 -10.09 -2.29
CA ILE A 104 -22.16 -10.81 -2.06
C ILE A 104 -22.61 -11.52 -3.34
N ASP A 105 -22.47 -10.90 -4.50
CA ASP A 105 -22.91 -11.41 -5.78
C ASP A 105 -21.94 -12.44 -6.39
N GLY A 106 -20.62 -12.10 -6.38
CA GLY A 106 -19.58 -12.85 -7.09
C GLY A 106 -18.61 -13.65 -6.21
N GLY A 107 -18.69 -13.50 -4.89
CA GLY A 107 -17.80 -14.14 -3.93
C GLY A 107 -16.41 -13.49 -3.83
N MET A 108 -15.56 -14.11 -3.01
CA MET A 108 -14.23 -13.56 -2.65
C MET A 108 -13.28 -13.42 -3.85
N ASP A 109 -13.29 -14.36 -4.78
CA ASP A 109 -12.37 -14.35 -5.93
C ASP A 109 -12.66 -13.18 -6.88
N VAL A 110 -13.93 -12.84 -7.07
CA VAL A 110 -14.35 -11.71 -7.89
C VAL A 110 -14.02 -10.40 -7.18
N ALA A 111 -14.30 -10.29 -5.88
CA ALA A 111 -13.95 -9.16 -5.06
C ALA A 111 -12.42 -8.93 -5.04
N LYS A 112 -11.63 -9.99 -4.88
CA LYS A 112 -10.16 -9.96 -4.91
C LYS A 112 -9.63 -9.40 -6.23
N LYS A 113 -10.14 -9.87 -7.37
CA LYS A 113 -9.76 -9.34 -8.70
C LYS A 113 -10.09 -7.86 -8.83
N HIS A 114 -11.25 -7.44 -8.32
CA HIS A 114 -11.66 -6.04 -8.34
C HIS A 114 -10.71 -5.16 -7.53
N VAL A 115 -10.43 -5.52 -6.28
CA VAL A 115 -9.56 -4.76 -5.37
C VAL A 115 -8.13 -4.69 -5.90
N LEU A 116 -7.56 -5.82 -6.33
CA LEU A 116 -6.16 -5.87 -6.76
C LEU A 116 -5.90 -5.03 -8.01
N ARG A 117 -6.89 -4.75 -8.84
CA ARG A 117 -6.76 -3.82 -9.97
C ARG A 117 -6.31 -2.42 -9.55
N PHE A 118 -6.72 -1.97 -8.36
CA PHE A 118 -6.35 -0.68 -7.80
C PHE A 118 -5.09 -0.75 -6.93
N ILE A 119 -4.98 -1.82 -6.15
CA ILE A 119 -3.89 -1.96 -5.17
C ILE A 119 -2.54 -2.25 -5.83
N LEU A 120 -2.51 -3.05 -6.92
CA LEU A 120 -1.23 -3.42 -7.54
C LEU A 120 -0.47 -2.23 -8.11
N PRO A 121 -1.07 -1.29 -8.87
CA PRO A 121 -0.37 -0.10 -9.33
C PRO A 121 0.17 0.77 -8.19
N GLU A 122 -0.60 0.92 -7.10
CA GLU A 122 -0.17 1.65 -5.91
C GLU A 122 1.04 1.00 -5.23
N LEU A 123 1.09 -0.32 -5.20
CA LEU A 123 2.24 -1.06 -4.67
C LEU A 123 3.47 -0.91 -5.58
N GLU A 124 3.31 -1.01 -6.90
CA GLU A 124 4.39 -0.85 -7.87
C GLU A 124 5.04 0.53 -7.77
N HIS A 125 4.23 1.60 -7.72
CA HIS A 125 4.71 2.96 -7.51
C HIS A 125 5.49 3.14 -6.18
N ARG A 126 5.20 2.32 -5.18
CA ARG A 126 5.90 2.32 -3.88
C ARG A 126 7.14 1.41 -3.88
N ASP A 127 7.09 0.30 -4.60
CA ASP A 127 8.20 -0.65 -4.74
C ASP A 127 9.40 -0.04 -5.50
N ASP A 128 9.16 0.94 -6.38
CA ASP A 128 10.21 1.72 -7.06
C ASP A 128 11.12 2.50 -6.10
N GLY A 129 10.85 2.50 -4.81
CA GLY A 129 11.64 3.22 -3.83
C GLY A 129 11.90 2.61 -2.46
N CYS A 130 11.15 1.60 -1.96
CA CYS A 130 11.25 1.36 -0.51
C CYS A 130 10.89 -0.02 0.07
N PHE A 131 10.34 -1.01 -0.65
CA PHE A 131 9.76 -2.18 0.03
C PHE A 131 10.33 -3.56 -0.32
N LYS A 132 11.25 -3.69 -1.26
CA LYS A 132 12.01 -4.95 -1.36
C LYS A 132 13.06 -4.94 -0.25
N ASP A 133 12.98 -5.93 0.66
CA ASP A 133 13.96 -6.06 1.74
C ASP A 133 15.24 -6.73 1.24
N TYR A 134 15.95 -5.98 0.38
CA TYR A 134 17.23 -6.41 -0.18
C TYR A 134 18.26 -6.73 0.90
N LYS A 135 18.18 -6.04 2.05
CA LYS A 135 19.07 -6.30 3.19
C LYS A 135 18.89 -7.70 3.74
N THR A 136 17.65 -8.11 3.98
CA THR A 136 17.34 -9.46 4.49
C THR A 136 17.73 -10.51 3.45
N VAL A 137 17.39 -10.32 2.18
CA VAL A 137 17.78 -11.25 1.10
C VAL A 137 19.30 -11.39 1.02
N LEU A 138 20.03 -10.28 1.05
CA LEU A 138 21.50 -10.30 1.03
C LEU A 138 22.06 -11.03 2.26
N GLN A 139 21.51 -10.75 3.43
CA GLN A 139 21.92 -11.36 4.68
C GLN A 139 21.68 -12.88 4.68
N GLU A 140 20.53 -13.35 4.19
CA GLU A 140 20.21 -14.78 4.06
C GLU A 140 21.18 -15.51 3.11
N ILE A 141 21.57 -14.86 2.00
CA ILE A 141 22.53 -15.44 1.06
C ILE A 141 23.91 -15.58 1.70
N ILE A 142 24.37 -14.53 2.39
CA ILE A 142 25.71 -14.51 2.99
C ILE A 142 25.78 -15.39 4.24
N GLN A 143 24.75 -15.46 5.05
CA GLN A 143 24.70 -16.33 6.25
C GLN A 143 24.77 -17.83 5.94
N ARG A 144 24.64 -18.24 4.67
CA ARG A 144 24.94 -19.63 4.26
C ARG A 144 26.39 -20.00 4.47
N ASN A 145 27.27 -19.01 4.55
CA ASN A 145 28.69 -19.18 4.87
C ASN A 145 28.98 -18.54 6.23
N PRO A 146 29.18 -19.34 7.32
CA PRO A 146 29.36 -18.81 8.68
C PRO A 146 30.58 -17.92 8.89
N GLU A 147 31.56 -17.95 7.96
CA GLU A 147 32.79 -17.14 8.03
C GLU A 147 32.59 -15.74 7.42
N GLU A 148 31.43 -15.48 6.80
CA GLU A 148 31.14 -14.22 6.13
C GLU A 148 30.21 -13.34 6.98
N SER A 149 30.51 -12.04 7.03
CA SER A 149 29.70 -11.05 7.74
C SER A 149 29.38 -9.85 6.87
N VAL A 150 28.13 -9.39 6.98
CA VAL A 150 27.65 -8.19 6.29
C VAL A 150 27.62 -7.01 7.26
N SER A 151 28.19 -5.90 6.84
CA SER A 151 28.07 -4.63 7.57
C SER A 151 27.71 -3.48 6.63
N TYR A 152 27.03 -2.47 7.16
CA TYR A 152 26.62 -1.27 6.43
C TYR A 152 27.33 -0.05 7.06
N ILE A 153 28.06 0.68 6.24
CA ILE A 153 28.85 1.83 6.68
C ILE A 153 28.34 3.08 5.97
N LEU A 154 27.98 4.10 6.76
CA LEU A 154 27.62 5.41 6.22
C LEU A 154 28.89 6.08 5.66
N LYS A 155 28.91 6.27 4.35
CA LYS A 155 30.04 6.89 3.65
C LYS A 155 29.96 8.40 3.67
N SER A 156 28.77 8.96 3.39
CA SER A 156 28.56 10.40 3.34
C SER A 156 27.12 10.78 3.65
N GLU A 157 26.96 12.02 4.14
CA GLU A 157 25.68 12.69 4.29
C GLU A 157 25.82 14.07 3.64
N SER A 158 24.93 14.40 2.70
CA SER A 158 25.00 15.63 1.90
C SER A 158 23.60 16.22 1.67
N GLY A 159 23.56 17.51 1.35
CA GLY A 159 22.32 18.24 1.07
C GLY A 159 21.77 19.01 2.29
N PRO A 160 20.82 19.93 2.04
CA PRO A 160 20.18 20.72 3.11
C PRO A 160 19.25 19.83 3.96
N ASP A 161 18.94 20.27 5.19
CA ASP A 161 18.17 19.50 6.18
C ASP A 161 16.82 18.95 5.66
N HIS A 162 16.18 19.68 4.76
CA HIS A 162 14.89 19.28 4.17
C HIS A 162 15.04 18.36 2.94
N ASN A 163 16.27 18.11 2.46
CA ASN A 163 16.56 17.25 1.32
C ASN A 163 17.94 16.57 1.45
N LYS A 164 18.16 15.91 2.60
CA LYS A 164 19.39 15.16 2.85
C LYS A 164 19.47 13.92 1.98
N VAL A 165 20.67 13.63 1.50
CA VAL A 165 21.01 12.41 0.79
C VAL A 165 22.07 11.67 1.59
N PHE A 166 21.79 10.42 1.91
CA PHE A 166 22.70 9.50 2.59
C PHE A 166 23.32 8.57 1.57
N GLU A 167 24.61 8.34 1.66
CA GLU A 167 25.33 7.35 0.87
C GLU A 167 25.89 6.28 1.81
N VAL A 168 25.55 5.02 1.56
CA VAL A 168 25.93 3.86 2.38
C VAL A 168 26.67 2.86 1.51
N GLU A 169 27.71 2.26 2.07
CA GLU A 169 28.40 1.10 1.51
C GLU A 169 28.00 -0.16 2.27
N VAL A 170 27.77 -1.25 1.54
CA VAL A 170 27.63 -2.58 2.13
C VAL A 170 28.94 -3.34 1.94
N HIS A 171 29.44 -3.92 3.02
CA HIS A 171 30.67 -4.65 3.08
C HIS A 171 30.42 -6.12 3.36
N LEU A 172 31.14 -6.99 2.63
CA LEU A 172 31.29 -8.39 2.96
C LEU A 172 32.70 -8.55 3.59
N ASN A 173 32.73 -8.82 4.89
CA ASN A 173 33.95 -8.71 5.70
C ASN A 173 34.57 -7.31 5.58
N SER A 174 35.71 -7.17 4.90
CA SER A 174 36.40 -5.90 4.66
C SER A 174 36.23 -5.36 3.23
N ASN A 175 35.52 -6.06 2.34
CA ASN A 175 35.38 -5.67 0.94
C ASN A 175 34.04 -4.98 0.67
N VAL A 176 34.05 -3.84 -0.01
CA VAL A 176 32.84 -3.19 -0.50
C VAL A 176 32.22 -4.03 -1.60
N ILE A 177 30.98 -4.47 -1.43
CA ILE A 177 30.23 -5.26 -2.40
C ILE A 177 29.05 -4.52 -3.02
N GLY A 178 28.75 -3.29 -2.52
CA GLY A 178 27.73 -2.44 -3.10
C GLY A 178 27.64 -1.09 -2.41
N THR A 179 27.07 -0.12 -3.12
CA THR A 179 26.84 1.25 -2.62
C THR A 179 25.40 1.66 -2.90
N GLY A 180 24.82 2.51 -2.04
CA GLY A 180 23.44 2.97 -2.23
C GLY A 180 23.24 4.37 -1.73
N LYS A 181 22.33 5.11 -2.38
CA LYS A 181 21.91 6.45 -1.98
C LYS A 181 20.44 6.47 -1.64
N GLY A 182 20.05 7.29 -0.64
CA GLY A 182 18.66 7.41 -0.24
C GLY A 182 18.39 8.67 0.55
N LYS A 183 17.13 9.03 0.71
CA LYS A 183 16.68 10.18 1.51
C LYS A 183 16.78 9.95 3.03
N ASN A 184 17.02 8.73 3.43
CA ASN A 184 17.33 8.33 4.80
C ASN A 184 18.29 7.14 4.79
N LYS A 185 18.91 6.85 5.95
CA LYS A 185 19.88 5.76 6.08
C LYS A 185 19.29 4.41 5.68
N LYS A 186 18.05 4.08 6.10
CA LYS A 186 17.38 2.80 5.78
C LYS A 186 17.24 2.62 4.26
N GLN A 187 16.83 3.66 3.54
CA GLN A 187 16.72 3.63 2.08
C GLN A 187 18.09 3.45 1.41
N ALA A 188 19.12 4.18 1.86
CA ALA A 188 20.47 4.06 1.32
C ALA A 188 21.04 2.64 1.53
N GLU A 189 20.79 2.04 2.70
CA GLU A 189 21.19 0.66 3.00
C GLU A 189 20.49 -0.37 2.10
N GLN A 190 19.18 -0.20 1.85
CA GLN A 190 18.43 -1.07 0.93
C GLN A 190 18.97 -0.98 -0.50
N MET A 191 19.29 0.24 -0.96
CA MET A 191 19.87 0.44 -2.30
C MET A 191 21.29 -0.15 -2.42
N ALA A 192 22.10 -0.09 -1.35
CA ALA A 192 23.41 -0.71 -1.31
C ALA A 192 23.29 -2.24 -1.38
N ALA A 193 22.36 -2.82 -0.62
CA ALA A 193 22.08 -4.25 -0.67
C ALA A 193 21.56 -4.70 -2.05
N LYS A 194 20.68 -3.90 -2.67
CA LYS A 194 20.21 -4.16 -4.04
C LYS A 194 21.36 -4.27 -5.03
N GLN A 195 22.26 -3.28 -5.03
CA GLN A 195 23.41 -3.29 -5.93
C GLN A 195 24.31 -4.51 -5.68
N ALA A 196 24.53 -4.89 -4.42
CA ALA A 196 25.29 -6.08 -4.09
C ALA A 196 24.66 -7.36 -4.66
N LEU A 197 23.34 -7.53 -4.52
CA LEU A 197 22.60 -8.66 -5.07
C LEU A 197 22.66 -8.71 -6.60
N GLU A 198 22.55 -7.57 -7.28
CA GLU A 198 22.69 -7.46 -8.73
C GLU A 198 24.08 -7.90 -9.21
N LEU A 199 25.14 -7.44 -8.52
CA LEU A 199 26.53 -7.82 -8.82
C LEU A 199 26.80 -9.31 -8.55
N MET A 200 26.09 -9.92 -7.60
CA MET A 200 26.11 -11.35 -7.32
C MET A 200 25.32 -12.18 -8.35
N GLY A 201 24.65 -11.54 -9.30
CA GLY A 201 23.85 -12.23 -10.33
C GLY A 201 22.50 -12.77 -9.83
N THR A 202 22.04 -12.31 -8.68
CA THR A 202 20.75 -12.70 -8.13
C THR A 202 19.63 -11.99 -8.91
N LYS A 203 18.69 -12.74 -9.47
CA LYS A 203 17.49 -12.15 -10.08
C LYS A 203 16.63 -11.55 -8.96
N ILE A 204 16.52 -10.23 -8.94
CA ILE A 204 15.82 -9.44 -7.93
C ILE A 204 14.43 -9.05 -8.46
#